data_5c570fc5429d9a57f94763a6e2ff046b
#
_entry.id   5c570fc5429d9a57f94763a6e2ff046b
#
_cell.length_a   1.000
_cell.length_b   1.000
_cell.length_c   1.000
_cell.angle_alpha   90.00
_cell.angle_beta   90.00
_cell.angle_gamma   90.00
#
_symmetry.space_group_name_H-M   'P 1'
#
loop_
_entity.id
_entity.type
_entity.pdbx_description
1 polymer ?
#
loop_
_entity_poly.entity_id
_entity_poly.type
_entity_poly.pdbx_seq_one_letter_code
_entity_poly.pdbx_strand_id
1 'polypeptide(L)'
;MKKLLLGLVAILSITTMAATKEGTGLGYKDDITVSVETEGDKITAIKVIKMDETKRIAEPAIEKLTAEIIAKQSVEVDSVAGATYTSEGFKEAIADALKK
;
A
#
# COMPACT_ATOMS: atom_id res chain seq x y z
N MET A 1 0.81 -23.52 35.49
CA MET A 1 1.00 -23.30 34.83
C MET A 1 1.39 -23.16 34.23
N LYS A 2 1.40 -23.23 34.42
CA LYS A 2 1.87 -22.98 33.79
C LYS A 2 2.02 -22.96 32.80
N LYS A 3 1.74 -23.16 32.90
CA LYS A 3 1.97 -23.06 31.92
C LYS A 3 1.86 -22.55 30.97
N LEU A 4 1.67 -22.21 31.24
CA LEU A 4 1.72 -21.68 30.24
C LEU A 4 1.98 -21.13 29.56
N LEU A 5 2.00 -20.99 29.81
CA LEU A 5 2.42 -20.31 29.07
C LEU A 5 2.87 -20.29 28.23
N LEU A 6 2.88 -20.75 28.51
CA LEU A 6 3.47 -20.56 27.56
C LEU A 6 3.35 -20.57 26.49
N GLY A 7 3.10 -20.68 26.52
CA GLY A 7 3.00 -20.65 25.37
C GLY A 7 2.63 -19.65 24.69
N LEU A 8 2.52 -19.16 24.92
CA LEU A 8 2.26 -18.29 24.22
C LEU A 8 2.88 -17.71 23.50
N VAL A 9 3.24 -17.77 23.87
CA VAL A 9 3.84 -17.18 23.12
C VAL A 9 4.17 -17.46 21.96
N ALA A 10 4.24 -17.93 22.15
CA ALA A 10 4.56 -18.36 20.96
C ALA A 10 3.71 -18.06 19.92
N ILE A 11 3.06 -17.89 20.05
CA ILE A 11 2.25 -17.61 19.17
C ILE A 11 2.53 -16.59 18.29
N LEU A 12 3.03 -16.25 18.63
CA LEU A 12 3.18 -15.46 17.93
C LEU A 12 3.70 -15.22 16.84
N SER A 13 3.69 -15.34 17.10
CA SER A 13 4.12 -15.05 16.21
C SER A 13 4.43 -15.22 15.12
N ILE A 14 4.73 -15.07 15.48
CA ILE A 14 5.19 -15.77 14.69
C ILE A 14 4.74 -15.87 13.41
N THR A 15 3.80 -15.82 13.37
CA THR A 15 3.14 -16.17 12.21
C THR A 15 3.01 -15.06 11.23
N THR A 16 3.18 -13.85 11.69
CA THR A 16 3.04 -12.73 10.81
C THR A 16 4.36 -12.44 10.14
N MET A 17 4.37 -12.43 8.83
CA MET A 17 5.56 -12.12 8.08
C MET A 17 5.43 -10.73 7.48
N ALA A 18 6.18 -9.80 8.05
CA ALA A 18 6.23 -8.46 7.51
C ALA A 18 7.10 -8.46 6.25
N ALA A 19 6.64 -7.79 5.22
CA ALA A 19 7.39 -7.67 3.98
C ALA A 19 7.19 -6.29 3.40
N THR A 20 8.19 -5.81 2.69
CA THR A 20 8.12 -4.55 1.96
C THR A 20 8.32 -4.85 0.49
N LYS A 21 7.38 -4.42 -0.34
CA LYS A 21 7.42 -4.68 -1.76
C LYS A 21 7.30 -3.37 -2.52
N GLU A 22 8.04 -3.27 -3.62
CA GLU A 22 7.98 -2.07 -4.45
C GLU A 22 7.28 -2.38 -5.76
N GLY A 23 6.51 -1.41 -6.23
CA GLY A 23 5.83 -1.53 -7.50
C GLY A 23 5.83 -0.21 -8.22
N THR A 24 5.59 -0.26 -9.52
CA THR A 24 5.60 0.91 -10.39
C THR A 24 4.36 0.95 -11.24
N GLY A 25 3.77 2.13 -11.37
CA GLY A 25 2.63 2.38 -12.25
C GLY A 25 2.88 3.63 -13.06
N LEU A 26 2.11 3.80 -14.11
CA LEU A 26 2.25 4.94 -15.00
C LEU A 26 1.32 6.07 -14.58
N GLY A 27 1.88 7.15 -14.07
CA GLY A 27 1.12 8.33 -13.70
C GLY A 27 0.89 9.26 -14.87
N TYR A 28 0.53 10.50 -14.56
CA TYR A 28 0.24 11.47 -15.61
C TYR A 28 1.50 11.90 -16.36
N LYS A 29 2.58 12.18 -15.61
CA LYS A 29 3.81 12.66 -16.24
C LYS A 29 4.86 11.57 -16.38
N ASP A 30 4.96 10.70 -15.41
CA ASP A 30 6.02 9.71 -15.36
C ASP A 30 5.59 8.58 -14.45
N ASP A 31 6.44 7.59 -14.30
CA ASP A 31 6.16 6.45 -13.44
C ASP A 31 6.03 6.88 -11.98
N ILE A 32 5.14 6.22 -11.29
CA ILE A 32 4.98 6.36 -9.85
C ILE A 32 5.49 5.07 -9.24
N THR A 33 6.45 5.16 -8.31
CA THR A 33 6.97 4.00 -7.62
C THR A 33 6.54 4.07 -6.16
N VAL A 34 6.00 2.98 -5.65
CA VAL A 34 5.51 2.91 -4.28
C VAL A 34 6.17 1.77 -3.54
N SER A 35 6.18 1.88 -2.22
CA SER A 35 6.58 0.80 -1.32
C SER A 35 5.33 0.40 -0.56
N VAL A 36 4.99 -0.88 -0.60
CA VAL A 36 3.83 -1.41 0.11
C VAL A 36 4.32 -2.35 1.20
N GLU A 37 3.94 -2.05 2.43
CA GLU A 37 4.26 -2.92 3.56
C GLU A 37 3.08 -3.83 3.83
N THR A 38 3.38 -5.11 4.01
CA THR A 38 2.34 -6.10 4.28
C THR A 38 2.71 -6.93 5.49
N GLU A 39 1.70 -7.46 6.15
CA GLU A 39 1.86 -8.46 7.19
C GLU A 39 0.94 -9.61 6.81
N GLY A 40 1.55 -10.71 6.38
CA GLY A 40 0.76 -11.79 5.80
C GLY A 40 0.05 -11.27 4.55
N ASP A 41 -1.24 -11.38 4.52
CA ASP A 41 -2.05 -10.90 3.39
C ASP A 41 -2.55 -9.48 3.58
N LYS A 42 -2.16 -8.84 4.69
CA LYS A 42 -2.73 -7.54 5.03
C LYS A 42 -1.80 -6.40 4.64
N ILE A 43 -2.34 -5.40 3.95
CA ILE A 43 -1.61 -4.18 3.62
C ILE A 43 -1.63 -3.29 4.87
N THR A 44 -0.44 -2.93 5.36
CA THR A 44 -0.34 -2.13 6.58
C THR A 44 0.12 -0.71 6.33
N ALA A 45 0.88 -0.46 5.26
CA ALA A 45 1.33 0.89 4.95
C ALA A 45 1.67 0.99 3.47
N ILE A 46 1.53 2.19 2.93
CA ILE A 46 1.87 2.49 1.54
C ILE A 46 2.61 3.81 1.53
N LYS A 47 3.75 3.84 0.85
CA LYS A 47 4.56 5.05 0.72
C LYS A 47 4.92 5.27 -0.74
N VAL A 48 4.90 6.54 -1.17
CA VAL A 48 5.40 6.89 -2.50
C VAL A 48 6.90 7.10 -2.41
N ILE A 49 7.64 6.36 -3.20
CA ILE A 49 9.10 6.47 -3.24
C ILE A 49 9.51 7.47 -4.31
N LYS A 50 8.86 7.42 -5.46
CA LYS A 50 9.17 8.29 -6.58
C LYS A 50 7.89 8.72 -7.26
N MET A 51 7.74 10.02 -7.49
CA MET A 51 6.58 10.55 -8.19
C MET A 51 6.94 11.90 -8.78
N ASP A 52 6.64 12.09 -10.06
CA ASP A 52 6.83 13.38 -10.73
C ASP A 52 5.46 13.87 -11.20
N GLU A 53 4.63 14.26 -10.24
CA GLU A 53 3.27 14.73 -10.48
C GLU A 53 3.12 16.10 -9.83
N THR A 54 2.04 16.80 -10.18
CA THR A 54 1.75 18.10 -9.55
C THR A 54 1.37 17.86 -8.10
N LYS A 55 2.25 18.24 -7.18
CA LYS A 55 2.07 17.92 -5.76
C LYS A 55 0.75 18.41 -5.19
N ARG A 56 0.36 19.64 -5.55
CA ARG A 56 -0.86 20.21 -5.04
C ARG A 56 -2.09 19.37 -5.34
N ILE A 57 -2.04 18.63 -6.46
CA ILE A 57 -3.14 17.76 -6.87
C ILE A 57 -2.89 16.34 -6.41
N ALA A 58 -1.66 15.88 -6.54
CA ALA A 58 -1.32 14.49 -6.30
C ALA A 58 -1.32 14.12 -4.82
N GLU A 59 -0.76 14.99 -3.95
CA GLU A 59 -0.64 14.62 -2.55
C GLU A 59 -1.97 14.36 -1.86
N PRO A 60 -2.98 15.24 -2.00
CA PRO A 60 -4.28 14.93 -1.39
C PRO A 60 -4.91 13.67 -1.96
N ALA A 61 -4.72 13.42 -3.26
CA ALA A 61 -5.26 12.21 -3.89
C ALA A 61 -4.60 10.97 -3.31
N ILE A 62 -3.27 10.99 -3.17
CA ILE A 62 -2.52 9.88 -2.61
C ILE A 62 -2.97 9.58 -1.18
N GLU A 63 -3.14 10.62 -0.36
CA GLU A 63 -3.58 10.44 1.01
C GLU A 63 -4.95 9.76 1.07
N LYS A 64 -5.88 10.24 0.27
CA LYS A 64 -7.22 9.69 0.26
C LYS A 64 -7.21 8.24 -0.22
N LEU A 65 -6.51 7.97 -1.31
CA LEU A 65 -6.44 6.62 -1.86
C LEU A 65 -5.77 5.65 -0.89
N THR A 66 -4.70 6.09 -0.24
CA THR A 66 -4.00 5.26 0.73
C THR A 66 -4.93 4.82 1.84
N ALA A 67 -5.69 5.78 2.40
CA ALA A 67 -6.62 5.47 3.47
C ALA A 67 -7.71 4.48 3.00
N GLU A 68 -8.25 4.70 1.81
CA GLU A 68 -9.29 3.82 1.30
C GLU A 68 -8.78 2.42 0.99
N ILE A 69 -7.61 2.33 0.38
CA ILE A 69 -7.02 1.05 0.01
C ILE A 69 -6.72 0.23 1.26
N ILE A 70 -6.15 0.85 2.28
CA ILE A 70 -5.85 0.14 3.53
C ILE A 70 -7.15 -0.26 4.22
N ALA A 71 -8.13 0.62 4.27
CA ALA A 71 -9.41 0.32 4.91
C ALA A 71 -10.12 -0.84 4.21
N LYS A 72 -10.10 -0.88 2.89
CA LYS A 72 -10.76 -1.92 2.11
C LYS A 72 -9.88 -3.11 1.82
N GLN A 73 -8.58 -2.99 2.02
CA GLN A 73 -7.60 -4.02 1.67
C GLN A 73 -7.70 -4.41 0.20
N SER A 74 -7.88 -3.41 -0.67
CA SER A 74 -8.07 -3.61 -2.09
C SER A 74 -7.71 -2.35 -2.85
N VAL A 75 -7.19 -2.50 -4.06
CA VAL A 75 -6.95 -1.37 -4.95
C VAL A 75 -8.22 -1.00 -5.75
N GLU A 76 -9.31 -1.73 -5.50
CA GLU A 76 -10.58 -1.49 -6.19
C GLU A 76 -11.30 -0.33 -5.52
N VAL A 77 -10.74 0.86 -5.67
CA VAL A 77 -11.32 2.09 -5.14
C VAL A 77 -11.42 3.10 -6.27
N ASP A 78 -12.31 4.08 -6.12
CA ASP A 78 -12.51 5.09 -7.15
C ASP A 78 -11.31 6.01 -7.25
N SER A 79 -11.02 6.46 -8.47
CA SER A 79 -10.02 7.48 -8.69
C SER A 79 -10.50 8.82 -8.14
N VAL A 80 -9.58 9.64 -7.71
CA VAL A 80 -9.92 10.96 -7.18
C VAL A 80 -10.21 11.91 -8.33
N ALA A 81 -11.35 12.58 -8.29
CA ALA A 81 -11.74 13.53 -9.33
C ALA A 81 -10.69 14.63 -9.44
N GLY A 82 -10.29 14.95 -10.67
CA GLY A 82 -9.25 15.94 -10.93
C GLY A 82 -7.85 15.38 -10.87
N ALA A 83 -7.69 14.12 -10.44
CA ALA A 83 -6.39 13.47 -10.35
C ALA A 83 -6.48 12.03 -10.87
N THR A 84 -7.20 11.83 -11.96
CA THR A 84 -7.49 10.50 -12.48
C THR A 84 -6.23 9.73 -12.88
N TYR A 85 -5.35 10.36 -13.64
CA TYR A 85 -4.14 9.66 -14.11
C TYR A 85 -3.21 9.33 -12.94
N THR A 86 -3.07 10.25 -12.00
CA THR A 86 -2.27 10.01 -10.80
C THR A 86 -2.89 8.88 -9.98
N SER A 87 -4.21 8.89 -9.83
CA SER A 87 -4.92 7.86 -9.08
C SER A 87 -4.73 6.49 -9.71
N GLU A 88 -4.89 6.39 -11.04
CA GLU A 88 -4.74 5.12 -11.73
C GLU A 88 -3.30 4.62 -11.65
N GLY A 89 -2.33 5.52 -11.82
CA GLY A 89 -0.92 5.15 -11.72
C GLY A 89 -0.55 4.67 -10.32
N PHE A 90 -1.07 5.34 -9.31
CA PHE A 90 -0.83 4.95 -7.92
C PHE A 90 -1.41 3.56 -7.63
N LYS A 91 -2.65 3.32 -8.05
CA LYS A 91 -3.30 2.03 -7.86
C LYS A 91 -2.56 0.92 -8.63
N GLU A 92 -2.12 1.24 -9.83
CA GLU A 92 -1.35 0.28 -10.64
C GLU A 92 -0.03 -0.07 -9.97
N ALA A 93 0.64 0.94 -9.39
CA ALA A 93 1.91 0.70 -8.70
C ALA A 93 1.72 -0.23 -7.51
N ILE A 94 0.63 -0.04 -6.75
CA ILE A 94 0.34 -0.90 -5.61
C ILE A 94 0.03 -2.32 -6.07
N ALA A 95 -0.78 -2.45 -7.12
CA ALA A 95 -1.11 -3.77 -7.67
C ALA A 95 0.15 -4.48 -8.14
N ASP A 96 1.08 -3.74 -8.78
CA ASP A 96 2.34 -4.30 -9.21
C ASP A 96 3.17 -4.80 -8.03
N ALA A 97 3.22 -4.01 -6.96
CA ALA A 97 3.94 -4.41 -5.75
C ALA A 97 3.35 -5.68 -5.15
N LEU A 98 2.03 -5.79 -5.13
CA LEU A 98 1.35 -6.92 -4.52
C LEU A 98 1.54 -8.23 -5.29
N LYS A 99 1.96 -8.14 -6.56
CA LYS A 99 2.25 -9.34 -7.34
C LYS A 99 3.59 -9.97 -7.01
N LYS A 100 4.44 -9.26 -6.30
CA LYS A 100 5.82 -9.71 -6.01
C LYS A 100 5.96 -10.45 -4.66
#